data_2c993019a9162c2d02230e6b90e51d29
#
_entry.id   2c993019a9162c2d02230e6b90e51d29
#
_cell.length_a   1.000
_cell.length_b   1.000
_cell.length_c   1.000
_cell.angle_alpha   90.00
_cell.angle_beta   90.00
_cell.angle_gamma   90.00
#
_symmetry.space_group_name_H-M   'P 1'
#
loop_
_entity.id
_entity.type
_entity.pdbx_description
1 polymer ?
#
loop_
_entity_poly.entity_id
_entity_poly.type
_entity_poly.pdbx_seq_one_letter_code
_entity_poly.pdbx_strand_id
1 'polypeptide(L)'
;ATPENPDDGNEPENPGNPDNPNPTGKTLIVYYSFTNNVHTVVTDLRTQIEADAVRIEPAEEGLDYAANNYAIGSALIQAIRNNPNDAASYPEIKPVEINIADYDRIIVGTPLWWSNMAAPLQTFLFHHGDEMKGKDIGLIVSSSSSGISGVEADAKRLIPEGKFLEPSLWIRSSQTSNCHSLIADWLNKIN
;
A
#
# COMPACT_ATOMS: atom_id res chain seq x y z
N ALA A 1 -51.02 -25.65 -15.80
CA ALA A 1 -50.46 -24.31 -15.65
C ALA A 1 -49.44 -24.31 -14.53
N THR A 2 -48.16 -24.28 -14.84
CA THR A 2 -47.06 -24.07 -13.91
C THR A 2 -46.94 -22.57 -13.65
N PRO A 3 -46.93 -22.11 -12.40
CA PRO A 3 -46.66 -20.70 -12.14
C PRO A 3 -45.17 -20.45 -12.42
N GLU A 4 -44.93 -19.50 -13.31
CA GLU A 4 -43.60 -18.93 -13.51
C GLU A 4 -43.17 -18.24 -12.21
N ASN A 5 -41.98 -18.55 -11.77
CA ASN A 5 -41.32 -17.91 -10.65
C ASN A 5 -40.63 -16.65 -11.18
N PRO A 6 -41.06 -15.46 -10.83
CA PRO A 6 -40.29 -14.26 -11.11
C PRO A 6 -39.33 -14.03 -9.94
N ASP A 7 -38.23 -14.74 -9.94
CA ASP A 7 -37.07 -14.35 -9.14
C ASP A 7 -36.08 -13.64 -10.07
N ASP A 8 -36.47 -12.43 -10.44
CA ASP A 8 -35.51 -11.43 -10.89
C ASP A 8 -34.72 -10.94 -9.67
N GLY A 9 -33.75 -11.73 -9.31
CA GLY A 9 -32.72 -11.32 -8.36
C GLY A 9 -31.93 -10.15 -8.93
N ASN A 10 -32.53 -8.99 -8.87
CA ASN A 10 -31.80 -7.73 -9.04
C ASN A 10 -31.07 -7.49 -7.75
N GLU A 11 -29.86 -8.08 -7.59
CA GLU A 11 -28.93 -7.59 -6.61
C GLU A 11 -28.71 -6.10 -6.88
N PRO A 12 -28.77 -5.23 -5.86
CA PRO A 12 -28.48 -3.83 -6.06
C PRO A 12 -27.05 -3.71 -6.56
N GLU A 13 -26.89 -3.31 -7.81
CA GLU A 13 -25.60 -2.94 -8.35
C GLU A 13 -25.03 -1.88 -7.41
N ASN A 14 -23.95 -2.25 -6.71
CA ASN A 14 -23.15 -1.30 -5.98
C ASN A 14 -22.74 -0.22 -6.98
N PRO A 15 -23.09 1.07 -6.77
CA PRO A 15 -22.69 2.12 -7.70
C PRO A 15 -21.18 2.15 -7.72
N GLY A 16 -20.59 1.46 -8.70
CA GLY A 16 -19.16 1.37 -8.89
C GLY A 16 -18.57 2.77 -8.97
N ASN A 17 -17.37 2.93 -8.42
CA ASN A 17 -16.57 4.13 -8.58
C ASN A 17 -16.57 4.51 -10.07
N PRO A 18 -17.09 5.70 -10.47
CA PRO A 18 -17.21 6.09 -11.86
C PRO A 18 -15.87 6.17 -12.60
N ASP A 19 -14.75 6.25 -11.88
CA ASP A 19 -13.41 6.29 -12.44
C ASP A 19 -12.78 4.89 -12.57
N ASN A 20 -13.44 3.84 -12.09
CA ASN A 20 -12.99 2.46 -12.25
C ASN A 20 -13.89 1.71 -13.22
N PRO A 21 -13.44 1.47 -14.46
CA PRO A 21 -14.26 0.87 -15.50
C PRO A 21 -14.61 -0.62 -15.26
N ASN A 22 -13.93 -1.29 -14.34
CA ASN A 22 -14.11 -2.72 -14.04
C ASN A 22 -14.09 -2.99 -12.53
N PRO A 23 -15.12 -2.58 -11.77
CA PRO A 23 -15.17 -2.81 -10.34
C PRO A 23 -15.24 -4.31 -10.04
N THR A 24 -14.24 -4.84 -9.33
CA THR A 24 -14.14 -6.26 -8.94
C THR A 24 -14.44 -6.51 -7.47
N GLY A 25 -14.45 -5.45 -6.64
CA GLY A 25 -14.59 -5.53 -5.19
C GLY A 25 -13.39 -6.14 -4.48
N LYS A 26 -12.28 -6.42 -5.19
CA LYS A 26 -11.07 -7.03 -4.62
C LYS A 26 -10.10 -6.01 -4.07
N THR A 27 -9.40 -6.42 -3.02
CA THR A 27 -8.36 -5.62 -2.36
C THR A 27 -6.99 -6.27 -2.53
N LEU A 28 -6.00 -5.46 -2.88
CA LEU A 28 -4.59 -5.82 -2.92
C LEU A 28 -3.84 -5.06 -1.83
N ILE A 29 -2.98 -5.76 -1.10
CA ILE A 29 -2.03 -5.16 -0.17
C ILE A 29 -0.65 -5.24 -0.81
N VAL A 30 -0.02 -4.08 -1.02
CA VAL A 30 1.36 -3.98 -1.48
C VAL A 30 2.19 -3.40 -0.34
N TYR A 31 3.19 -4.12 0.13
CA TYR A 31 3.95 -3.66 1.28
C TYR A 31 5.44 -4.01 1.19
N TYR A 32 6.23 -3.20 1.86
CA TYR A 32 7.64 -3.46 2.17
C TYR A 32 7.81 -3.50 3.68
N SER A 33 8.59 -4.46 4.18
CA SER A 33 8.87 -4.57 5.62
C SER A 33 10.38 -4.74 5.84
N PHE A 34 10.95 -3.85 6.64
CA PHE A 34 12.37 -3.86 6.95
C PHE A 34 12.68 -4.62 8.25
N THR A 35 11.90 -4.33 9.31
CA THR A 35 12.07 -4.91 10.64
C THR A 35 10.98 -5.92 11.01
N ASN A 36 10.20 -6.39 10.04
CA ASN A 36 9.01 -7.20 10.20
C ASN A 36 7.79 -6.52 10.88
N ASN A 37 7.88 -5.28 11.29
CA ASN A 37 6.73 -4.57 11.86
C ASN A 37 5.58 -4.44 10.86
N VAL A 38 5.86 -3.97 9.65
CA VAL A 38 4.83 -3.87 8.60
C VAL A 38 4.29 -5.25 8.23
N HIS A 39 5.16 -6.25 8.12
CA HIS A 39 4.74 -7.63 7.85
C HIS A 39 3.77 -8.16 8.91
N THR A 40 4.04 -7.90 10.18
CA THR A 40 3.15 -8.26 11.30
C THR A 40 1.79 -7.58 11.16
N VAL A 41 1.78 -6.28 10.86
CA VAL A 41 0.55 -5.50 10.66
C VAL A 41 -0.25 -6.05 9.47
N VAL A 42 0.40 -6.33 8.36
CA VAL A 42 -0.26 -6.88 7.16
C VAL A 42 -0.82 -8.28 7.43
N THR A 43 -0.09 -9.11 8.17
CA THR A 43 -0.56 -10.44 8.56
C THR A 43 -1.84 -10.35 9.39
N ASP A 44 -1.89 -9.43 10.36
CA ASP A 44 -3.10 -9.17 11.14
C ASP A 44 -4.24 -8.63 10.29
N LEU A 45 -3.96 -7.65 9.45
CA LEU A 45 -4.96 -7.07 8.53
C LEU A 45 -5.66 -8.15 7.70
N ARG A 46 -4.90 -9.13 7.20
CA ARG A 46 -5.44 -10.25 6.41
C ARG A 46 -6.32 -11.20 7.22
N THR A 47 -6.28 -11.15 8.54
CA THR A 47 -7.25 -11.87 9.39
C THR A 47 -8.59 -11.14 9.50
N GLN A 48 -8.61 -9.85 9.20
CA GLN A 48 -9.78 -8.98 9.33
C GLN A 48 -10.48 -8.67 8.01
N ILE A 49 -9.75 -8.71 6.90
CA ILE A 49 -10.29 -8.53 5.56
C ILE A 49 -9.79 -9.62 4.61
N GLU A 50 -10.56 -9.87 3.56
CA GLU A 50 -10.12 -10.70 2.44
C GLU A 50 -9.33 -9.85 1.46
N ALA A 51 -8.04 -10.17 1.28
CA ALA A 51 -7.14 -9.44 0.41
C ALA A 51 -5.98 -10.31 -0.05
N ASP A 52 -5.53 -10.07 -1.27
CA ASP A 52 -4.24 -10.58 -1.74
C ASP A 52 -3.13 -9.67 -1.23
N ALA A 53 -1.94 -10.22 -1.02
CA ALA A 53 -0.79 -9.45 -0.54
C ALA A 53 0.46 -9.75 -1.36
N VAL A 54 1.20 -8.69 -1.66
CA VAL A 54 2.50 -8.74 -2.33
C VAL A 54 3.51 -8.05 -1.45
N ARG A 55 4.59 -8.74 -1.11
CA ARG A 55 5.73 -8.18 -0.39
C ARG A 55 6.79 -7.74 -1.39
N ILE A 56 7.12 -6.48 -1.37
CA ILE A 56 8.20 -5.92 -2.19
C ILE A 56 9.54 -6.29 -1.57
N GLU A 57 10.45 -6.79 -2.40
CA GLU A 57 11.78 -7.19 -1.99
C GLU A 57 12.84 -6.59 -2.91
N PRO A 58 14.03 -6.24 -2.39
CA PRO A 58 15.12 -5.77 -3.23
C PRO A 58 15.54 -6.83 -4.24
N ALA A 59 15.93 -6.42 -5.46
CA ALA A 59 16.39 -7.34 -6.50
C ALA A 59 17.66 -8.07 -6.11
N GLU A 60 18.56 -7.41 -5.38
CA GLU A 60 19.79 -7.99 -4.87
C GLU A 60 19.53 -8.79 -3.60
N GLU A 61 19.79 -10.09 -3.67
CA GLU A 61 19.65 -10.97 -2.49
C GLU A 61 20.71 -10.64 -1.44
N GLY A 62 20.28 -10.63 -0.17
CA GLY A 62 21.16 -10.35 0.95
C GLY A 62 21.54 -8.88 1.12
N LEU A 63 20.92 -7.98 0.36
CA LEU A 63 21.15 -6.55 0.51
C LEU A 63 20.65 -6.07 1.87
N ASP A 64 21.59 -5.53 2.64
CA ASP A 64 21.32 -4.95 3.97
C ASP A 64 21.29 -3.43 3.89
N TYR A 65 20.10 -2.85 3.88
CA TYR A 65 19.94 -1.39 3.88
C TYR A 65 20.43 -0.72 5.17
N ALA A 66 20.61 -1.49 6.24
CA ALA A 66 21.16 -0.99 7.51
C ALA A 66 22.70 -1.01 7.56
N ALA A 67 23.35 -1.67 6.59
CA ALA A 67 24.82 -1.70 6.53
C ALA A 67 25.42 -0.30 6.51
N ASN A 68 26.60 -0.15 7.13
CA ASN A 68 27.31 1.12 7.22
C ASN A 68 26.46 2.26 7.82
N ASN A 69 25.77 1.98 8.92
CA ASN A 69 24.91 2.96 9.59
C ASN A 69 23.81 3.52 8.67
N TYR A 70 23.12 2.63 7.97
CA TYR A 70 22.04 2.95 7.04
C TYR A 70 22.46 3.79 5.82
N ALA A 71 23.74 3.78 5.45
CA ALA A 71 24.25 4.60 4.35
C ALA A 71 23.55 4.28 3.01
N ILE A 72 23.26 3.01 2.74
CA ILE A 72 22.58 2.59 1.50
C ILE A 72 21.16 3.16 1.46
N GLY A 73 20.39 2.95 2.50
CA GLY A 73 19.00 3.44 2.57
C GLY A 73 18.93 4.97 2.51
N SER A 74 19.82 5.65 3.22
CA SER A 74 19.92 7.12 3.21
C SER A 74 20.24 7.67 1.82
N ALA A 75 21.20 7.06 1.13
CA ALA A 75 21.56 7.47 -0.24
C ALA A 75 20.40 7.30 -1.23
N LEU A 76 19.63 6.22 -1.09
CA LEU A 76 18.44 5.98 -1.95
C LEU A 76 17.37 7.04 -1.73
N ILE A 77 17.07 7.39 -0.48
CA ILE A 77 16.10 8.45 -0.17
C ILE A 77 16.58 9.80 -0.71
N GLN A 78 17.87 10.14 -0.58
CA GLN A 78 18.41 11.37 -1.14
C GLN A 78 18.34 11.39 -2.68
N ALA A 79 18.64 10.28 -3.34
CA ALA A 79 18.54 10.19 -4.80
C ALA A 79 17.10 10.47 -5.29
N ILE A 80 16.10 9.90 -4.62
CA ILE A 80 14.70 10.12 -4.96
C ILE A 80 14.29 11.57 -4.70
N ARG A 81 14.72 12.17 -3.57
CA ARG A 81 14.43 13.58 -3.27
C ARG A 81 15.01 14.53 -4.33
N ASN A 82 16.21 14.23 -4.80
CA ASN A 82 16.91 15.07 -5.78
C ASN A 82 16.31 14.94 -7.17
N ASN A 83 15.90 13.73 -7.58
CA ASN A 83 15.39 13.45 -8.91
C ASN A 83 14.19 12.47 -8.87
N PRO A 84 13.03 12.92 -8.36
CA PRO A 84 11.88 12.02 -8.16
C PRO A 84 11.23 11.53 -9.45
N ASN A 85 11.52 12.16 -10.59
CA ASN A 85 10.98 11.78 -11.90
C ASN A 85 11.93 10.90 -12.72
N ASP A 86 13.12 10.64 -12.21
CA ASP A 86 14.12 9.80 -12.87
C ASP A 86 14.06 8.36 -12.34
N ALA A 87 13.76 7.40 -13.22
CA ALA A 87 13.73 5.99 -12.87
C ALA A 87 15.04 5.48 -12.23
N ALA A 88 16.18 6.07 -12.60
CA ALA A 88 17.48 5.72 -12.04
C ALA A 88 17.63 6.08 -10.55
N SER A 89 16.76 6.94 -10.01
CA SER A 89 16.76 7.31 -8.59
C SER A 89 16.17 6.21 -7.69
N TYR A 90 15.43 5.26 -8.28
CA TYR A 90 14.72 4.23 -7.55
C TYR A 90 15.50 2.92 -7.58
N PRO A 91 15.64 2.21 -6.42
CA PRO A 91 16.35 0.93 -6.39
C PRO A 91 15.59 -0.14 -7.16
N GLU A 92 16.31 -1.11 -7.71
CA GLU A 92 15.68 -2.26 -8.33
C GLU A 92 15.03 -3.18 -7.29
N ILE A 93 13.87 -3.70 -7.64
CA ILE A 93 13.12 -4.66 -6.85
C ILE A 93 12.92 -5.95 -7.63
N LYS A 94 12.65 -7.06 -6.91
CA LYS A 94 12.27 -8.31 -7.56
C LYS A 94 10.99 -8.10 -8.38
N PRO A 95 10.88 -8.74 -9.57
CA PRO A 95 9.68 -8.65 -10.37
C PRO A 95 8.44 -9.05 -9.59
N VAL A 96 7.36 -8.31 -9.78
CA VAL A 96 6.06 -8.56 -9.17
C VAL A 96 5.08 -8.93 -10.27
N GLU A 97 4.59 -10.16 -10.24
CA GLU A 97 3.61 -10.66 -11.20
C GLU A 97 2.20 -10.49 -10.62
N ILE A 98 1.61 -9.32 -10.84
CA ILE A 98 0.27 -8.99 -10.38
C ILE A 98 -0.43 -8.10 -11.39
N ASN A 99 -1.71 -8.34 -11.60
CA ASN A 99 -2.55 -7.50 -12.45
C ASN A 99 -3.33 -6.51 -11.57
N ILE A 100 -2.86 -5.28 -11.49
CA ILE A 100 -3.49 -4.24 -10.66
C ILE A 100 -4.92 -3.94 -11.11
N ALA A 101 -5.23 -4.15 -12.39
CA ALA A 101 -6.59 -3.97 -12.91
C ALA A 101 -7.64 -4.87 -12.23
N ASP A 102 -7.23 -5.99 -11.65
CA ASP A 102 -8.13 -6.91 -10.94
C ASP A 102 -8.61 -6.38 -9.58
N TYR A 103 -8.07 -5.27 -9.11
CA TYR A 103 -8.33 -4.74 -7.76
C TYR A 103 -8.96 -3.35 -7.81
N ASP A 104 -9.90 -3.10 -6.91
CA ASP A 104 -10.55 -1.80 -6.74
C ASP A 104 -9.92 -0.96 -5.62
N ARG A 105 -9.32 -1.64 -4.65
CA ARG A 105 -8.69 -1.03 -3.49
C ARG A 105 -7.26 -1.53 -3.36
N ILE A 106 -6.34 -0.61 -3.20
CA ILE A 106 -4.92 -0.90 -2.95
C ILE A 106 -4.57 -0.36 -1.57
N ILE A 107 -4.08 -1.24 -0.70
CA ILE A 107 -3.54 -0.84 0.61
C ILE A 107 -2.01 -0.89 0.51
N VAL A 108 -1.38 0.24 0.78
CA VAL A 108 0.08 0.39 0.73
C VAL A 108 0.61 0.40 2.14
N GLY A 109 1.47 -0.56 2.47
CA GLY A 109 2.12 -0.68 3.78
C GLY A 109 3.62 -0.43 3.70
N THR A 110 4.13 0.50 4.50
CA THR A 110 5.54 0.91 4.46
C THR A 110 6.08 1.29 5.83
N PRO A 111 7.35 0.99 6.13
CA PRO A 111 8.05 1.68 7.19
C PRO A 111 8.40 3.10 6.76
N LEU A 112 8.64 3.96 7.74
CA LEU A 112 9.12 5.31 7.50
C LEU A 112 10.66 5.33 7.47
N TRP A 113 11.22 5.86 6.38
CA TRP A 113 12.65 6.07 6.20
C TRP A 113 12.95 7.56 6.07
N TRP A 114 13.59 8.16 7.08
CA TRP A 114 13.94 9.59 7.09
C TRP A 114 12.78 10.48 6.62
N SER A 115 11.64 10.33 7.27
CA SER A 115 10.39 11.03 6.99
C SER A 115 9.71 10.68 5.66
N ASN A 116 10.24 9.73 4.90
CA ASN A 116 9.72 9.33 3.60
C ASN A 116 9.26 7.86 3.59
N MET A 117 8.55 7.51 2.53
CA MET A 117 8.24 6.12 2.22
C MET A 117 9.52 5.36 1.91
N ALA A 118 9.63 4.11 2.38
CA ALA A 118 10.78 3.26 2.09
C ALA A 118 11.03 3.16 0.58
N ALA A 119 12.29 3.31 0.18
CA ALA A 119 12.67 3.42 -1.23
C ALA A 119 12.21 2.23 -2.11
N PRO A 120 12.30 0.96 -1.67
CA PRO A 120 11.83 -0.17 -2.49
C PRO A 120 10.34 -0.10 -2.81
N LEU A 121 9.53 0.36 -1.87
CA LEU A 121 8.09 0.53 -2.12
C LEU A 121 7.82 1.72 -3.04
N GLN A 122 8.59 2.79 -2.94
CA GLN A 122 8.50 3.89 -3.89
C GLN A 122 8.81 3.42 -5.32
N THR A 123 9.76 2.49 -5.50
CA THR A 123 10.05 1.89 -6.81
C THR A 123 8.81 1.24 -7.42
N PHE A 124 8.12 0.42 -6.65
CA PHE A 124 6.89 -0.23 -7.13
C PHE A 124 5.83 0.79 -7.54
N LEU A 125 5.59 1.79 -6.69
CA LEU A 125 4.58 2.82 -6.96
C LEU A 125 4.99 3.74 -8.13
N PHE A 126 6.28 4.00 -8.31
CA PHE A 126 6.78 4.76 -9.46
C PHE A 126 6.44 4.08 -10.79
N HIS A 127 6.60 2.75 -10.84
CA HIS A 127 6.32 1.98 -12.05
C HIS A 127 4.84 1.69 -12.27
N HIS A 128 4.03 1.60 -11.21
CA HIS A 128 2.65 1.13 -11.26
C HIS A 128 1.61 2.16 -10.83
N GLY A 129 2.02 3.36 -10.43
CA GLY A 129 1.11 4.38 -9.92
C GLY A 129 0.01 4.78 -10.90
N ASP A 130 0.31 4.82 -12.19
CA ASP A 130 -0.68 5.15 -13.22
C ASP A 130 -1.78 4.08 -13.35
N GLU A 131 -1.46 2.82 -13.05
CA GLU A 131 -2.42 1.71 -13.06
C GLU A 131 -3.40 1.78 -11.87
N MET A 132 -3.11 2.61 -10.89
CA MET A 132 -3.93 2.80 -9.67
C MET A 132 -4.90 3.99 -9.77
N LYS A 133 -4.99 4.62 -10.93
CA LYS A 133 -5.90 5.74 -11.17
C LYS A 133 -7.34 5.37 -10.81
N GLY A 134 -7.99 6.24 -10.02
CA GLY A 134 -9.40 6.09 -9.63
C GLY A 134 -9.67 5.00 -8.60
N LYS A 135 -8.65 4.25 -8.16
CA LYS A 135 -8.81 3.23 -7.13
C LYS A 135 -8.73 3.82 -5.73
N ASP A 136 -9.39 3.17 -4.79
CA ASP A 136 -9.26 3.51 -3.36
C ASP A 136 -7.87 3.13 -2.88
N ILE A 137 -7.16 4.07 -2.27
CA ILE A 137 -5.81 3.89 -1.75
C ILE A 137 -5.81 4.06 -0.24
N GLY A 138 -5.54 2.98 0.48
CA GLY A 138 -5.30 3.01 1.92
C GLY A 138 -3.81 3.02 2.21
N LEU A 139 -3.36 3.78 3.21
CA LEU A 139 -1.95 3.87 3.57
C LEU A 139 -1.75 3.44 5.02
N ILE A 140 -0.83 2.50 5.22
CA ILE A 140 -0.38 2.04 6.53
C ILE A 140 1.10 2.37 6.67
N VAL A 141 1.46 3.08 7.73
CA VAL A 141 2.85 3.46 8.01
C VAL A 141 3.27 3.01 9.40
N SER A 142 4.39 2.30 9.45
CA SER A 142 5.06 1.94 10.69
C SER A 142 6.26 2.86 10.92
N SER A 143 6.32 3.49 12.09
CA SER A 143 7.45 4.34 12.49
C SER A 143 7.73 4.23 13.99
N SER A 144 8.91 4.66 14.43
CA SER A 144 9.24 4.68 15.85
C SER A 144 8.41 5.72 16.62
N SER A 145 8.47 6.98 16.18
CA SER A 145 7.78 8.10 16.82
C SER A 145 7.51 9.28 15.89
N SER A 146 8.14 9.31 14.72
CA SER A 146 7.99 10.42 13.77
C SER A 146 6.65 10.40 13.07
N GLY A 147 6.08 11.58 12.81
CA GLY A 147 4.85 11.74 12.05
C GLY A 147 5.00 11.29 10.58
N ILE A 148 3.89 11.04 9.93
CA ILE A 148 3.82 10.34 8.64
C ILE A 148 3.47 11.23 7.45
N SER A 149 3.45 12.56 7.62
CA SER A 149 3.06 13.50 6.56
C SER A 149 3.94 13.40 5.31
N GLY A 150 5.24 13.14 5.47
CA GLY A 150 6.17 12.94 4.35
C GLY A 150 5.86 11.68 3.55
N VAL A 151 5.46 10.61 4.22
CA VAL A 151 5.05 9.36 3.57
C VAL A 151 3.74 9.56 2.81
N GLU A 152 2.78 10.27 3.39
CA GLU A 152 1.53 10.61 2.72
C GLU A 152 1.77 11.46 1.47
N ALA A 153 2.69 12.41 1.54
CA ALA A 153 3.09 13.22 0.39
C ALA A 153 3.74 12.37 -0.72
N ASP A 154 4.60 11.43 -0.35
CA ASP A 154 5.22 10.50 -1.30
C ASP A 154 4.16 9.63 -2.00
N ALA A 155 3.20 9.10 -1.25
CA ALA A 155 2.12 8.29 -1.82
C ALA A 155 1.29 9.10 -2.83
N LYS A 156 0.93 10.31 -2.49
CA LYS A 156 0.15 11.20 -3.38
C LYS A 156 0.94 11.63 -4.62
N ARG A 157 2.24 11.81 -4.50
CA ARG A 157 3.13 12.10 -5.63
C ARG A 157 3.21 10.92 -6.59
N LEU A 158 3.33 9.70 -6.06
CA LEU A 158 3.51 8.48 -6.84
C LEU A 158 2.20 7.94 -7.42
N ILE A 159 1.07 8.24 -6.77
CA ILE A 159 -0.27 7.85 -7.22
C ILE A 159 -1.15 9.10 -7.31
N PRO A 160 -0.87 10.01 -8.24
CA PRO A 160 -1.51 11.34 -8.25
C PRO A 160 -3.02 11.30 -8.50
N GLU A 161 -3.51 10.25 -9.14
CA GLU A 161 -4.93 10.10 -9.46
C GLU A 161 -5.62 9.02 -8.62
N GLY A 162 -4.98 8.56 -7.53
CA GLY A 162 -5.59 7.66 -6.56
C GLY A 162 -6.60 8.38 -5.66
N LYS A 163 -7.60 7.64 -5.19
CA LYS A 163 -8.56 8.13 -4.19
C LYS A 163 -8.09 7.71 -2.81
N PHE A 164 -7.39 8.60 -2.13
CA PHE A 164 -6.81 8.31 -0.81
C PHE A 164 -7.88 8.24 0.26
N LEU A 165 -7.94 7.09 0.93
CA LEU A 165 -8.80 6.87 2.08
C LEU A 165 -8.22 7.59 3.30
N GLU A 166 -9.06 8.24 4.07
CA GLU A 166 -8.63 8.98 5.27
C GLU A 166 -9.33 8.46 6.53
N PRO A 167 -8.58 8.39 7.62
CA PRO A 167 -7.16 8.71 7.79
C PRO A 167 -6.23 7.59 7.29
N SER A 168 -4.94 7.90 7.10
CA SER A 168 -3.91 6.87 7.01
C SER A 168 -3.76 6.16 8.37
N LEU A 169 -3.40 4.89 8.37
CA LEU A 169 -3.12 4.16 9.60
C LEU A 169 -1.65 4.32 9.97
N TRP A 170 -1.41 5.01 11.08
CA TRP A 170 -0.08 5.15 11.64
C TRP A 170 0.07 4.25 12.87
N ILE A 171 0.99 3.29 12.77
CA ILE A 171 1.31 2.36 13.85
C ILE A 171 2.74 2.60 14.30
N ARG A 172 2.93 3.02 15.55
CA ARG A 172 4.26 3.13 16.15
C ARG A 172 4.82 1.74 16.41
N SER A 173 6.16 1.61 16.39
CA SER A 173 6.83 0.33 16.64
C SER A 173 6.38 -0.30 17.97
N SER A 174 6.18 0.51 19.01
CA SER A 174 5.66 0.06 20.31
C SER A 174 4.21 -0.44 20.29
N GLN A 175 3.45 -0.12 19.26
CA GLN A 175 2.04 -0.51 19.10
C GLN A 175 1.86 -1.75 18.21
N THR A 176 2.93 -2.28 17.62
CA THR A 176 2.85 -3.39 16.66
C THR A 176 2.21 -4.63 17.29
N SER A 177 2.49 -4.94 18.54
CA SER A 177 1.89 -6.08 19.27
C SER A 177 0.39 -5.91 19.53
N ASN A 178 -0.13 -4.68 19.52
CA ASN A 178 -1.52 -4.32 19.74
C ASN A 178 -2.22 -3.83 18.47
N CYS A 179 -1.66 -4.13 17.30
CA CYS A 179 -2.15 -3.58 16.03
C CYS A 179 -3.55 -4.05 15.65
N HIS A 180 -4.01 -5.18 16.17
CA HIS A 180 -5.32 -5.75 15.81
C HIS A 180 -6.48 -4.76 16.03
N SER A 181 -6.55 -4.15 17.21
CA SER A 181 -7.58 -3.16 17.52
C SER A 181 -7.42 -1.85 16.73
N LEU A 182 -6.18 -1.42 16.51
CA LEU A 182 -5.89 -0.23 15.71
C LEU A 182 -6.32 -0.42 14.24
N ILE A 183 -6.07 -1.60 13.69
CA ILE A 183 -6.51 -1.97 12.34
C ILE A 183 -8.03 -2.01 12.27
N ALA A 184 -8.70 -2.64 13.24
CA ALA A 184 -10.16 -2.72 13.29
C ALA A 184 -10.79 -1.32 13.32
N ASP A 185 -10.28 -0.43 14.15
CA ASP A 185 -10.74 0.96 14.22
C ASP A 185 -10.52 1.72 12.91
N TRP A 186 -9.36 1.52 12.29
CA TRP A 186 -9.05 2.12 11.00
C TRP A 186 -9.98 1.65 9.89
N LEU A 187 -10.24 0.34 9.81
CA LEU A 187 -11.18 -0.24 8.83
C LEU A 187 -12.58 0.36 8.97
N ASN A 188 -13.05 0.61 10.20
CA ASN A 188 -14.32 1.27 10.43
C ASN A 188 -14.34 2.72 9.95
N LYS A 189 -13.21 3.42 9.98
CA LYS A 189 -13.10 4.81 9.54
C LYS A 189 -13.07 4.98 8.04
N ILE A 190 -12.46 4.03 7.32
CA ILE A 190 -12.30 4.10 5.87
C ILE A 190 -13.43 3.43 5.09
N ASN A 191 -14.24 2.65 5.72
CA ASN A 191 -15.39 1.97 5.08
C ASN A 191 -16.70 2.76 5.21
#